data_190757672424d660a289eb2c9b68b4e2
#
_entry.id   190757672424d660a289eb2c9b68b4e2
#
_cell.length_a   1.000
_cell.length_b   1.000
_cell.length_c   1.000
_cell.angle_alpha   90.00
_cell.angle_beta   90.00
_cell.angle_gamma   90.00
#
_symmetry.space_group_name_H-M   'P 1'
#
loop_
_entity.id
_entity.type
_entity.pdbx_description
1 polymer ?
#
loop_
_entity_poly.entity_id
_entity_poly.type
_entity_poly.pdbx_seq_one_letter_code
_entity_poly.pdbx_strand_id
1 'polypeptide(L)'
;MKQIIVTLLICLGVTAFAQQVQFDYDRSANFSAYKTYQWVDYQRVAVGDQLLDQDIKRAVDEQLAGQGLRRVESGGDLLVGYQKRISEEKQFDAFGSGFGGWGGWGGPGWGNLGDIHGTTSTVENGTLTVGLFDPAKKQLVWRGSASKTLDIKKDPNKNYRNLNKAMAKLFKNYPPGVGKQ
;
A
#
# COMPACT_ATOMS: atom_id res chain seq x y z
N MET A 1 -42.09 18.83 32.95
CA MET A 1 -41.55 19.18 31.62
C MET A 1 -40.14 18.66 31.52
N LYS A 2 -39.96 17.48 30.92
CA LYS A 2 -38.65 16.82 30.77
C LYS A 2 -38.15 17.17 29.38
N GLN A 3 -37.08 17.95 29.29
CA GLN A 3 -36.38 18.25 28.03
C GLN A 3 -35.53 17.05 27.67
N ILE A 4 -35.87 16.40 26.58
CA ILE A 4 -35.06 15.33 25.97
C ILE A 4 -34.06 16.03 25.05
N ILE A 5 -32.80 16.09 25.48
CA ILE A 5 -31.67 16.53 24.66
C ILE A 5 -31.27 15.34 23.78
N VAL A 6 -31.68 15.39 22.53
CA VAL A 6 -31.22 14.45 21.50
C VAL A 6 -29.84 14.90 21.03
N THR A 7 -28.80 14.29 21.55
CA THR A 7 -27.43 14.48 21.09
C THR A 7 -27.25 13.71 19.79
N LEU A 8 -27.36 14.39 18.67
CA LEU A 8 -27.06 13.84 17.34
C LEU A 8 -25.54 13.68 17.21
N LEU A 9 -25.06 12.46 17.43
CA LEU A 9 -23.66 12.08 17.23
C LEU A 9 -23.38 11.97 15.72
N ILE A 10 -22.87 13.04 15.13
CA ILE A 10 -22.41 13.03 13.73
C ILE A 10 -21.12 12.22 13.67
N CYS A 11 -21.21 10.94 13.30
CA CYS A 11 -20.07 10.14 12.90
C CYS A 11 -19.53 10.66 11.56
N LEU A 12 -18.57 11.57 11.61
CA LEU A 12 -17.74 11.91 10.46
C LEU A 12 -16.89 10.66 10.12
N GLY A 13 -17.39 9.87 9.17
CA GLY A 13 -16.63 8.80 8.55
C GLY A 13 -15.47 9.38 7.76
N VAL A 14 -14.30 9.45 8.38
CA VAL A 14 -13.04 9.71 7.69
C VAL A 14 -12.76 8.49 6.82
N THR A 15 -13.04 8.57 5.53
CA THR A 15 -12.57 7.59 4.54
C THR A 15 -11.04 7.70 4.48
N ALA A 16 -10.38 6.96 5.35
CA ALA A 16 -8.94 6.75 5.25
C ALA A 16 -8.71 5.96 3.97
N PHE A 17 -8.05 6.56 3.00
CA PHE A 17 -7.48 5.84 1.86
C PHE A 17 -6.51 4.80 2.43
N ALA A 18 -7.03 3.60 2.62
CA ALA A 18 -6.30 2.53 3.28
C ALA A 18 -5.23 2.03 2.34
N GLN A 19 -3.99 2.17 2.75
CA GLN A 19 -2.85 1.51 2.17
C GLN A 19 -3.09 0.00 2.22
N GLN A 20 -3.23 -0.65 1.06
CA GLN A 20 -3.39 -2.09 0.98
C GLN A 20 -2.04 -2.76 1.19
N VAL A 21 -1.99 -3.68 2.15
CA VAL A 21 -0.81 -4.47 2.46
C VAL A 21 -1.19 -5.95 2.38
N GLN A 22 -0.40 -6.70 1.63
CA GLN A 22 -0.53 -8.15 1.48
C GLN A 22 0.82 -8.79 1.75
N PHE A 23 0.84 -9.96 2.36
CA PHE A 23 2.04 -10.75 2.55
C PHE A 23 1.74 -12.24 2.44
N ASP A 24 2.78 -12.97 2.08
CA ASP A 24 2.77 -14.43 1.99
C ASP A 24 4.13 -14.97 2.42
N TYR A 25 4.17 -16.20 2.95
CA TYR A 25 5.39 -16.78 3.46
C TYR A 25 5.39 -18.31 3.40
N ASP A 26 6.57 -18.90 3.35
CA ASP A 26 6.77 -20.31 3.47
C ASP A 26 6.55 -20.76 4.93
N ARG A 27 5.50 -21.56 5.15
CA ARG A 27 5.13 -22.06 6.48
C ARG A 27 6.12 -23.05 7.05
N SER A 28 6.99 -23.62 6.20
CA SER A 28 8.06 -24.56 6.61
C SER A 28 9.35 -23.84 6.98
N ALA A 29 9.46 -22.52 6.73
CA ALA A 29 10.67 -21.75 7.01
C ALA A 29 10.82 -21.50 8.51
N ASN A 30 12.04 -21.74 9.01
CA ASN A 30 12.40 -21.38 10.38
C ASN A 30 12.91 -19.94 10.45
N PHE A 31 12.00 -18.98 10.59
CA PHE A 31 12.32 -17.56 10.64
C PHE A 31 13.24 -17.18 11.81
N SER A 32 13.22 -17.92 12.91
CA SER A 32 14.10 -17.65 14.05
C SER A 32 15.58 -17.96 13.80
N ALA A 33 15.88 -18.76 12.78
CA ALA A 33 17.24 -19.10 12.38
C ALA A 33 17.93 -17.97 11.63
N TYR A 34 17.19 -17.10 10.95
CA TYR A 34 17.75 -15.98 10.18
C TYR A 34 18.17 -14.85 11.11
N LYS A 35 19.43 -14.41 11.00
CA LYS A 35 20.04 -13.34 11.82
C LYS A 35 20.61 -12.22 10.99
N THR A 36 20.94 -12.51 9.73
CA THR A 36 21.61 -11.59 8.83
C THR A 36 20.90 -11.54 7.48
N TYR A 37 21.06 -10.42 6.80
CA TYR A 37 20.58 -10.28 5.43
C TYR A 37 21.55 -9.43 4.60
N GLN A 38 21.52 -9.65 3.29
CA GLN A 38 22.21 -8.81 2.31
C GLN A 38 21.24 -8.38 1.23
N TRP A 39 21.48 -7.21 0.68
CA TRP A 39 20.72 -6.71 -0.48
C TRP A 39 21.18 -7.40 -1.76
N VAL A 40 20.20 -7.66 -2.63
CA VAL A 40 20.45 -8.08 -4.02
C VAL A 40 19.68 -7.15 -4.96
N ASP A 41 20.36 -6.69 -5.99
CA ASP A 41 19.75 -5.81 -6.98
C ASP A 41 19.14 -6.68 -8.10
N TYR A 42 17.83 -6.85 -8.06
CA TYR A 42 17.10 -7.57 -9.12
C TYR A 42 16.90 -6.73 -10.38
N GLN A 43 17.06 -5.42 -10.28
CA GLN A 43 16.85 -4.49 -11.38
C GLN A 43 17.94 -3.42 -11.39
N ARG A 44 18.36 -3.02 -12.60
CA ARG A 44 19.19 -1.82 -12.71
C ARG A 44 18.37 -0.60 -12.33
N VAL A 45 18.82 0.13 -11.34
CA VAL A 45 18.17 1.38 -10.90
C VAL A 45 18.52 2.47 -11.91
N ALA A 46 17.51 3.08 -12.52
CA ALA A 46 17.73 4.23 -13.39
C ALA A 46 18.28 5.42 -12.56
N VAL A 47 19.10 6.27 -13.19
CA VAL A 47 19.76 7.40 -12.50
C VAL A 47 18.75 8.29 -11.77
N GLY A 48 17.57 8.54 -12.36
CA GLY A 48 16.50 9.33 -11.75
C GLY A 48 15.84 8.69 -10.53
N ASP A 49 16.05 7.39 -10.30
CA ASP A 49 15.43 6.61 -9.23
C ASP A 49 16.34 6.34 -8.05
N GLN A 50 17.60 6.80 -8.08
CA GLN A 50 18.60 6.45 -7.06
C GLN A 50 18.23 6.93 -5.65
N LEU A 51 17.64 8.12 -5.53
CA LEU A 51 17.18 8.62 -4.23
C LEU A 51 16.02 7.80 -3.68
N LEU A 52 15.08 7.43 -4.52
CA LEU A 52 13.97 6.56 -4.14
C LEU A 52 14.48 5.16 -3.75
N ASP A 53 15.45 4.60 -4.49
CA ASP A 53 16.10 3.33 -4.15
C ASP A 53 16.72 3.37 -2.74
N GLN A 54 17.47 4.43 -2.43
CA GLN A 54 18.06 4.63 -1.12
C GLN A 54 17.00 4.74 -0.02
N ASP A 55 15.93 5.48 -0.28
CA ASP A 55 14.83 5.63 0.68
C ASP A 55 14.10 4.31 0.92
N ILE A 56 13.86 3.51 -0.13
CA ILE A 56 13.25 2.18 0.00
C ILE A 56 14.15 1.25 0.82
N LYS A 57 15.44 1.17 0.47
CA LYS A 57 16.40 0.34 1.19
C LYS A 57 16.47 0.74 2.66
N ARG A 58 16.56 2.04 2.96
CA ARG A 58 16.56 2.55 4.34
C ARG A 58 15.30 2.17 5.10
N ALA A 59 14.12 2.38 4.50
CA ALA A 59 12.86 2.07 5.15
C ALA A 59 12.70 0.57 5.45
N VAL A 60 13.20 -0.32 4.58
CA VAL A 60 13.20 -1.77 4.80
C VAL A 60 14.24 -2.16 5.84
N ASP A 61 15.45 -1.58 5.78
CA ASP A 61 16.53 -1.82 6.76
C ASP A 61 16.07 -1.49 8.19
N GLU A 62 15.35 -0.38 8.37
CA GLU A 62 14.78 0.01 9.67
C GLU A 62 13.81 -1.06 10.20
N GLN A 63 12.97 -1.65 9.34
CA GLN A 63 12.03 -2.68 9.75
C GLN A 63 12.73 -4.00 10.08
N LEU A 64 13.67 -4.44 9.24
CA LEU A 64 14.42 -5.68 9.48
C LEU A 64 15.30 -5.58 10.73
N ALA A 65 15.94 -4.44 10.97
CA ALA A 65 16.68 -4.17 12.21
C ALA A 65 15.77 -4.23 13.44
N GLY A 66 14.55 -3.67 13.35
CA GLY A 66 13.54 -3.77 14.40
C GLY A 66 13.09 -5.21 14.71
N GLN A 67 13.28 -6.14 13.76
CA GLN A 67 13.02 -7.57 13.92
C GLN A 67 14.27 -8.35 14.34
N GLY A 68 15.39 -7.68 14.60
CA GLY A 68 16.63 -8.29 15.07
C GLY A 68 17.53 -8.84 13.95
N LEU A 69 17.26 -8.54 12.68
CA LEU A 69 18.15 -8.90 11.59
C LEU A 69 19.21 -7.84 11.37
N ARG A 70 20.43 -8.27 11.08
CA ARG A 70 21.58 -7.40 10.83
C ARG A 70 21.96 -7.45 9.34
N ARG A 71 22.11 -6.26 8.74
CA ARG A 71 22.63 -6.14 7.39
C ARG A 71 24.10 -6.52 7.31
N VAL A 72 24.48 -7.26 6.28
CA VAL A 72 25.86 -7.64 5.93
C VAL A 72 26.10 -7.37 4.44
N GLU A 73 27.37 -7.21 4.04
CA GLU A 73 27.73 -6.97 2.65
C GLU A 73 27.64 -8.24 1.80
N SER A 74 27.96 -9.40 2.39
CA SER A 74 27.92 -10.70 1.75
C SER A 74 27.68 -11.83 2.74
N GLY A 75 27.19 -12.97 2.26
CA GLY A 75 26.98 -14.16 3.08
C GLY A 75 25.83 -14.03 4.08
N GLY A 76 24.84 -13.19 3.79
CA GLY A 76 23.64 -13.08 4.60
C GLY A 76 22.79 -14.34 4.57
N ASP A 77 22.14 -14.67 5.69
CA ASP A 77 21.19 -15.77 5.79
C ASP A 77 20.00 -15.58 4.84
N LEU A 78 19.65 -14.32 4.58
CA LEU A 78 18.60 -13.92 3.64
C LEU A 78 19.15 -12.98 2.56
N LEU A 79 18.64 -13.14 1.35
CA LEU A 79 18.78 -12.18 0.29
C LEU A 79 17.50 -11.31 0.27
N VAL A 80 17.68 -9.99 0.36
CA VAL A 80 16.59 -9.03 0.32
C VAL A 80 16.59 -8.30 -1.00
N GLY A 81 15.43 -8.21 -1.63
CA GLY A 81 15.26 -7.43 -2.83
C GLY A 81 13.86 -6.83 -2.90
N TYR A 82 13.69 -5.85 -3.76
CA TYR A 82 12.39 -5.25 -3.98
C TYR A 82 12.10 -5.02 -5.47
N GLN A 83 10.82 -4.90 -5.77
CA GLN A 83 10.31 -4.46 -7.07
C GLN A 83 9.33 -3.33 -6.86
N LYS A 84 9.42 -2.30 -7.71
CA LYS A 84 8.42 -1.23 -7.79
C LYS A 84 7.62 -1.38 -9.08
N ARG A 85 6.31 -1.14 -9.01
CA ARG A 85 5.42 -1.07 -10.15
C ARG A 85 4.55 0.18 -10.02
N ILE A 86 4.42 0.92 -11.08
CA ILE A 86 3.44 1.99 -11.22
C ILE A 86 2.42 1.51 -12.23
N SER A 87 1.14 1.57 -11.87
CA SER A 87 0.01 1.27 -12.74
C SER A 87 -0.93 2.46 -12.79
N GLU A 88 -1.36 2.80 -13.98
CA GLU A 88 -2.40 3.79 -14.19
C GLU A 88 -3.76 3.09 -14.16
N GLU A 89 -4.67 3.59 -13.35
CA GLU A 89 -6.04 3.12 -13.28
C GLU A 89 -6.97 4.27 -13.66
N LYS A 90 -7.79 4.05 -14.68
CA LYS A 90 -8.81 5.01 -15.07
C LYS A 90 -10.04 4.79 -14.20
N GLN A 91 -10.32 5.75 -13.34
CA GLN A 91 -11.56 5.78 -12.57
C GLN A 91 -12.59 6.59 -13.36
N PHE A 92 -13.73 5.97 -13.60
CA PHE A 92 -14.88 6.61 -14.22
C PHE A 92 -15.86 7.00 -13.11
N ASP A 93 -15.84 8.26 -12.72
CA ASP A 93 -16.80 8.80 -11.78
C ASP A 93 -18.06 9.25 -12.57
N ALA A 94 -19.02 8.35 -12.71
CA ALA A 94 -20.34 8.70 -13.18
C ALA A 94 -21.14 9.29 -12.02
N PHE A 95 -21.09 10.59 -11.84
CA PHE A 95 -22.00 11.29 -10.95
C PHE A 95 -23.34 11.48 -11.66
N GLY A 96 -24.18 10.47 -11.60
CA GLY A 96 -25.58 10.59 -11.96
C GLY A 96 -26.31 11.30 -10.83
N SER A 97 -26.55 12.60 -10.97
CA SER A 97 -27.53 13.30 -10.14
C SER A 97 -28.96 12.87 -10.53
N GLY A 98 -29.26 11.60 -10.28
CA GLY A 98 -30.59 11.06 -10.47
C GLY A 98 -31.38 11.00 -9.16
N PHE A 99 -31.44 12.13 -8.42
CA PHE A 99 -32.44 12.28 -7.37
C PHE A 99 -33.52 13.20 -7.88
N GLY A 100 -34.31 12.71 -8.83
CA GLY A 100 -35.45 13.38 -9.43
C GLY A 100 -36.73 12.75 -8.96
N GLY A 101 -37.30 13.31 -7.90
CA GLY A 101 -38.68 13.59 -7.75
C GLY A 101 -39.69 12.44 -7.79
N TRP A 102 -40.06 12.03 -6.61
CA TRP A 102 -41.37 11.48 -6.38
C TRP A 102 -42.44 12.55 -6.68
N GLY A 103 -43.23 12.33 -7.69
CA GLY A 103 -44.45 13.10 -7.90
C GLY A 103 -44.60 13.64 -9.31
N GLY A 104 -45.61 13.17 -10.03
CA GLY A 104 -46.12 13.87 -11.18
C GLY A 104 -46.56 13.00 -12.34
N TRP A 105 -47.79 12.64 -12.33
CA TRP A 105 -48.57 12.15 -13.46
C TRP A 105 -48.45 13.10 -14.65
N GLY A 106 -48.16 12.59 -15.83
CA GLY A 106 -48.51 13.30 -17.05
C GLY A 106 -47.46 13.39 -18.13
N GLY A 107 -47.69 12.68 -19.22
CA GLY A 107 -47.34 13.12 -20.55
C GLY A 107 -46.21 12.42 -21.27
N PRO A 108 -46.44 11.99 -22.54
CA PRO A 108 -45.39 11.42 -23.38
C PRO A 108 -44.54 12.57 -23.95
N GLY A 109 -43.39 12.77 -23.32
CA GLY A 109 -42.38 13.70 -23.79
C GLY A 109 -41.05 13.01 -23.78
N TRP A 110 -40.51 12.68 -24.92
CA TRP A 110 -39.11 12.34 -25.14
C TRP A 110 -38.26 13.57 -24.85
N GLY A 111 -37.97 13.77 -23.58
CA GLY A 111 -37.20 14.90 -23.08
C GLY A 111 -35.89 14.45 -22.51
N ASN A 112 -34.85 14.61 -23.30
CA ASN A 112 -33.48 14.93 -22.89
C ASN A 112 -32.87 14.00 -21.82
N LEU A 113 -32.23 12.98 -22.29
CA LEU A 113 -31.17 12.33 -21.50
C LEU A 113 -30.14 13.39 -21.16
N GLY A 114 -30.32 13.99 -19.97
CA GLY A 114 -29.44 15.02 -19.45
C GLY A 114 -27.98 14.54 -19.50
N ASP A 115 -27.12 15.39 -19.96
CA ASP A 115 -25.68 15.24 -20.04
C ASP A 115 -25.14 14.49 -18.83
N ILE A 116 -24.77 13.24 -19.06
CA ILE A 116 -23.98 12.48 -18.09
C ILE A 116 -22.57 13.04 -18.22
N HIS A 117 -22.24 14.02 -17.43
CA HIS A 117 -20.86 14.47 -17.30
C HIS A 117 -20.08 13.46 -16.50
N GLY A 118 -19.55 12.45 -17.20
CA GLY A 118 -18.57 11.52 -16.65
C GLY A 118 -17.20 12.18 -16.64
N THR A 119 -16.63 12.43 -15.46
CA THR A 119 -15.25 12.86 -15.35
C THR A 119 -14.39 11.62 -15.27
N THR A 120 -13.52 11.42 -16.26
CA THR A 120 -12.51 10.35 -16.19
C THR A 120 -11.29 10.91 -15.49
N SER A 121 -10.99 10.41 -14.29
CA SER A 121 -9.74 10.72 -13.61
C SER A 121 -8.77 9.55 -13.76
N THR A 122 -7.52 9.87 -14.10
CA THR A 122 -6.45 8.87 -14.10
C THR A 122 -5.78 8.88 -12.74
N VAL A 123 -5.79 7.74 -12.09
CA VAL A 123 -5.18 7.57 -10.77
C VAL A 123 -3.96 6.67 -10.93
N GLU A 124 -2.80 7.15 -10.51
CA GLU A 124 -1.59 6.35 -10.49
C GLU A 124 -1.47 5.59 -9.17
N ASN A 125 -1.32 4.28 -9.27
CA ASN A 125 -1.10 3.41 -8.12
C ASN A 125 0.34 2.89 -8.12
N GLY A 126 1.06 3.18 -7.05
CA GLY A 126 2.39 2.61 -6.80
C GLY A 126 2.29 1.35 -5.94
N THR A 127 2.92 0.28 -6.39
CA THR A 127 3.08 -0.96 -5.62
C THR A 127 4.55 -1.22 -5.39
N LEU A 128 4.92 -1.43 -4.14
CA LEU A 128 6.23 -1.88 -3.72
C LEU A 128 6.13 -3.29 -3.16
N THR A 129 6.87 -4.22 -3.77
CA THR A 129 6.96 -5.62 -3.32
C THR A 129 8.35 -5.88 -2.80
N VAL A 130 8.47 -6.38 -1.56
CA VAL A 130 9.72 -6.80 -0.94
C VAL A 130 9.72 -8.32 -0.82
N GLY A 131 10.83 -8.95 -1.19
CA GLY A 131 11.05 -10.39 -1.09
C GLY A 131 12.24 -10.72 -0.20
N LEU A 132 12.09 -11.76 0.62
CA LEU A 132 13.15 -12.38 1.41
C LEU A 132 13.37 -13.79 0.88
N PHE A 133 14.59 -14.08 0.45
CA PHE A 133 14.97 -15.32 -0.18
C PHE A 133 16.05 -16.03 0.63
N ASP A 134 15.88 -17.31 0.90
CA ASP A 134 16.88 -18.16 1.54
C ASP A 134 17.85 -18.72 0.46
N PRO A 135 19.11 -18.27 0.39
CA PRO A 135 20.06 -18.71 -0.62
C PRO A 135 20.48 -20.18 -0.45
N ALA A 136 20.47 -20.71 0.77
CA ALA A 136 20.85 -22.08 1.05
C ALA A 136 19.79 -23.06 0.53
N LYS A 137 18.51 -22.71 0.69
CA LYS A 137 17.38 -23.48 0.19
C LYS A 137 16.99 -23.13 -1.25
N LYS A 138 17.55 -22.03 -1.79
CA LYS A 138 17.16 -21.46 -3.10
C LYS A 138 15.67 -21.17 -3.20
N GLN A 139 15.08 -20.63 -2.14
CA GLN A 139 13.65 -20.49 -2.00
C GLN A 139 13.26 -19.12 -1.47
N LEU A 140 12.16 -18.54 -2.03
CA LEU A 140 11.53 -17.38 -1.46
C LEU A 140 10.81 -17.80 -0.17
N VAL A 141 11.21 -17.21 0.96
CA VAL A 141 10.64 -17.57 2.27
C VAL A 141 9.58 -16.58 2.75
N TRP A 142 9.63 -15.35 2.26
CA TRP A 142 8.63 -14.34 2.58
C TRP A 142 8.53 -13.30 1.46
N ARG A 143 7.33 -12.83 1.23
CA ARG A 143 7.04 -11.75 0.30
C ARG A 143 5.96 -10.85 0.87
N GLY A 144 6.16 -9.53 0.74
CA GLY A 144 5.15 -8.56 1.12
C GLY A 144 5.00 -7.48 0.07
N SER A 145 3.76 -7.02 -0.16
CA SER A 145 3.44 -5.96 -1.10
C SER A 145 2.63 -4.88 -0.42
N ALA A 146 2.98 -3.63 -0.67
CA ALA A 146 2.24 -2.47 -0.22
C ALA A 146 1.86 -1.62 -1.43
N SER A 147 0.57 -1.33 -1.59
CA SER A 147 0.04 -0.51 -2.68
C SER A 147 -0.58 0.76 -2.15
N LYS A 148 -0.41 1.84 -2.88
CA LYS A 148 -0.97 3.14 -2.57
C LYS A 148 -1.16 3.96 -3.83
N THR A 149 -2.26 4.72 -3.86
CA THR A 149 -2.45 5.81 -4.83
C THR A 149 -1.36 6.86 -4.66
N LEU A 150 -0.68 7.18 -5.75
CA LEU A 150 0.40 8.16 -5.78
C LEU A 150 -0.18 9.57 -5.94
N ASP A 151 0.37 10.49 -5.18
CA ASP A 151 0.15 11.91 -5.35
C ASP A 151 1.48 12.58 -5.70
N ILE A 152 1.73 12.72 -7.00
CA ILE A 152 3.04 13.08 -7.56
C ILE A 152 3.47 14.52 -7.19
N LYS A 153 2.54 15.36 -6.71
CA LYS A 153 2.80 16.78 -6.42
C LYS A 153 3.37 17.05 -5.02
N LYS A 154 3.82 16.04 -4.26
CA LYS A 154 4.08 16.19 -2.83
C LYS A 154 5.55 16.28 -2.45
N ASP A 155 5.73 17.03 -1.35
CA ASP A 155 6.93 17.17 -0.53
C ASP A 155 7.68 15.81 -0.39
N PRO A 156 8.96 15.74 -0.76
CA PRO A 156 9.80 14.53 -0.61
C PRO A 156 9.78 13.96 0.80
N ASN A 157 9.77 14.80 1.83
CA ASN A 157 9.70 14.35 3.22
C ASN A 157 8.38 13.64 3.54
N LYS A 158 7.27 14.09 2.92
CA LYS A 158 5.97 13.42 3.05
C LYS A 158 5.98 12.05 2.37
N ASN A 159 6.64 11.95 1.22
CA ASN A 159 6.80 10.68 0.51
C ASN A 159 7.59 9.68 1.33
N TYR A 160 8.72 10.08 1.91
CA TYR A 160 9.52 9.24 2.80
C TYR A 160 8.73 8.80 4.04
N ARG A 161 8.01 9.71 4.72
CA ARG A 161 7.13 9.34 5.85
C ARG A 161 6.05 8.35 5.46
N ASN A 162 5.47 8.49 4.27
CA ASN A 162 4.46 7.56 3.76
C ASN A 162 5.06 6.18 3.46
N LEU A 163 6.27 6.15 2.88
CA LEU A 163 7.02 4.93 2.62
C LEU A 163 7.32 4.18 3.93
N ASN A 164 7.83 4.87 4.94
CA ASN A 164 8.10 4.27 6.25
C ASN A 164 6.83 3.70 6.91
N LYS A 165 5.71 4.42 6.83
CA LYS A 165 4.42 3.91 7.30
C LYS A 165 3.98 2.67 6.54
N ALA A 166 4.25 2.60 5.22
CA ALA A 166 3.95 1.44 4.41
C ALA A 166 4.78 0.23 4.84
N MET A 167 6.09 0.42 4.99
CA MET A 167 7.00 -0.64 5.41
C MET A 167 6.69 -1.11 6.83
N ALA A 168 6.41 -0.20 7.77
CA ALA A 168 5.99 -0.57 9.12
C ALA A 168 4.72 -1.44 9.13
N LYS A 169 3.73 -1.12 8.28
CA LYS A 169 2.54 -1.96 8.14
C LYS A 169 2.86 -3.31 7.50
N LEU A 170 3.72 -3.32 6.48
CA LEU A 170 4.11 -4.51 5.75
C LEU A 170 4.81 -5.53 6.64
N PHE A 171 5.76 -5.05 7.44
CA PHE A 171 6.56 -5.87 8.34
C PHE A 171 5.94 -6.11 9.72
N LYS A 172 4.74 -5.55 9.99
CA LYS A 172 4.06 -5.73 11.28
C LYS A 172 3.87 -7.20 11.68
N ASN A 173 3.68 -8.07 10.68
CA ASN A 173 3.48 -9.51 10.88
C ASN A 173 4.71 -10.33 10.48
N TYR A 174 5.89 -9.72 10.43
CA TYR A 174 7.17 -10.41 10.25
C TYR A 174 7.93 -10.43 11.58
N PRO A 175 8.60 -11.54 11.95
CA PRO A 175 8.48 -12.86 11.32
C PRO A 175 7.10 -13.47 11.57
N PRO A 176 6.56 -14.24 10.58
CA PRO A 176 5.26 -14.87 10.75
C PRO A 176 5.32 -15.92 11.86
N GLY A 177 4.24 -15.99 12.66
CA GLY A 177 4.16 -16.96 13.76
C GLY A 177 4.74 -16.49 15.10
N VAL A 178 5.44 -15.37 15.18
CA VAL A 178 5.92 -14.78 16.44
C VAL A 178 4.93 -13.71 16.90
N GLY A 179 4.04 -14.08 17.79
CA GLY A 179 3.20 -13.12 18.53
C GLY A 179 1.78 -12.98 18.07
N LYS A 180 0.99 -14.00 18.31
CA LYS A 180 -0.42 -13.92 18.77
C LYS A 180 -0.69 -15.23 19.51
N GLN A 181 -0.23 -15.30 20.72
CA GLN A 181 -0.88 -16.10 21.75
C GLN A 181 -1.78 -15.19 22.56
#